data_0db00981419afda9687354b22941a1b0
#
_entry.id   0db00981419afda9687354b22941a1b0
#
_cell.length_a   1.000
_cell.length_b   1.000
_cell.length_c   1.000
_cell.angle_alpha   90.00
_cell.angle_beta   90.00
_cell.angle_gamma   90.00
#
_symmetry.space_group_name_H-M   'P 1'
#
loop_
_entity.id
_entity.type
_entity.pdbx_description
1 polymer ?
#
loop_
_entity_poly.entity_id
_entity_poly.type
_entity_poly.pdbx_seq_one_letter_code
_entity_poly.pdbx_strand_id
1 'polypeptide(L)'
;MSLNTASESIAPEKPLFWRRQFGEDRTDAQQIFDVVFGLIAPILCFYFDPIVFKGSFVRESTIQSYQLFAYGVTAVEVSVLAVWLLFGDRLGGWSRPVGGVLISGAVFSAAIGVAILPLSIIGLILVIGIFGFIPFITAFVYLRVGWRALKSEESTTPVSWANALLIGAILSLGIPALLSLYVSRTASRSVEVILHGSPQQAQVALARLRKLPIIPRQDLEPLLQAYMAEKDAKRKETLKDSYRLLTGEDIDRRIAILND
;
A
#
# COMPACT_ATOMS: atom_id res chain seq x y z
N MET A 1 58.60 -38.49 -24.87
CA MET A 1 58.31 -37.05 -25.04
C MET A 1 56.83 -36.87 -24.69
N SER A 2 56.52 -36.62 -23.41
CA SER A 2 55.15 -36.47 -22.93
C SER A 2 54.84 -34.98 -22.81
N LEU A 3 53.94 -34.51 -23.66
CA LEU A 3 53.42 -33.17 -23.62
C LEU A 3 52.43 -33.05 -22.41
N ASN A 4 52.91 -32.39 -21.35
CA ASN A 4 52.09 -31.94 -20.26
C ASN A 4 51.23 -30.76 -20.75
N THR A 5 49.97 -31.01 -21.13
CA THR A 5 48.99 -29.97 -21.31
C THR A 5 48.51 -29.55 -19.94
N ALA A 6 49.12 -28.49 -19.40
CA ALA A 6 48.59 -27.80 -18.27
C ALA A 6 47.23 -27.19 -18.63
N SER A 7 46.14 -27.82 -18.19
CA SER A 7 44.82 -27.22 -18.23
C SER A 7 44.81 -26.00 -17.29
N GLU A 8 44.98 -24.81 -17.83
CA GLU A 8 44.68 -23.57 -17.11
C GLU A 8 43.23 -23.69 -16.64
N SER A 9 43.07 -23.87 -15.34
CA SER A 9 41.75 -23.75 -14.68
C SER A 9 41.33 -22.29 -14.79
N ILE A 10 40.49 -22.01 -15.80
CA ILE A 10 39.82 -20.72 -15.93
C ILE A 10 38.97 -20.56 -14.66
N ALA A 11 39.42 -19.67 -13.78
CA ALA A 11 38.64 -19.34 -12.59
C ALA A 11 37.25 -18.89 -13.02
N PRO A 12 36.15 -19.42 -12.40
CA PRO A 12 34.82 -19.06 -12.82
C PRO A 12 34.63 -17.55 -12.72
N GLU A 13 34.32 -16.92 -13.86
CA GLU A 13 33.98 -15.49 -13.90
C GLU A 13 32.90 -15.21 -12.87
N LYS A 14 33.20 -14.28 -11.97
CA LYS A 14 32.20 -13.85 -10.98
C LYS A 14 30.94 -13.38 -11.72
N PRO A 15 29.78 -13.97 -11.45
CA PRO A 15 28.57 -13.60 -12.18
C PRO A 15 28.26 -12.11 -11.98
N LEU A 16 27.91 -11.41 -13.05
CA LEU A 16 27.48 -10.03 -13.03
C LEU A 16 26.41 -9.84 -11.92
N PHE A 17 26.47 -8.69 -11.21
CA PHE A 17 25.58 -8.35 -10.10
C PHE A 17 24.11 -8.72 -10.37
N TRP A 18 23.61 -8.40 -11.57
CA TRP A 18 22.24 -8.70 -12.00
C TRP A 18 21.95 -10.21 -12.07
N ARG A 19 22.87 -11.03 -12.58
CA ARG A 19 22.71 -12.50 -12.59
C ARG A 19 22.63 -13.06 -11.17
N ARG A 20 23.40 -12.52 -10.25
CA ARG A 20 23.38 -12.93 -8.84
C ARG A 20 22.06 -12.52 -8.14
N GLN A 21 21.49 -11.34 -8.49
CA GLN A 21 20.26 -10.85 -7.86
C GLN A 21 19.00 -11.55 -8.39
N PHE A 22 18.97 -11.91 -9.67
CA PHE A 22 17.81 -12.51 -10.34
C PHE A 22 18.02 -14.00 -10.68
N GLY A 23 19.11 -14.62 -10.21
CA GLY A 23 19.38 -16.06 -10.34
C GLY A 23 18.55 -16.90 -9.37
N GLU A 24 18.62 -18.22 -9.54
CA GLU A 24 17.86 -19.19 -8.76
C GLU A 24 18.39 -19.34 -7.32
N ASP A 25 19.71 -19.21 -7.12
CA ASP A 25 20.34 -19.37 -5.81
C ASP A 25 20.03 -18.19 -4.90
N ARG A 26 19.36 -18.47 -3.79
CA ARG A 26 19.11 -17.51 -2.71
C ARG A 26 20.17 -17.63 -1.63
N THR A 27 20.79 -16.50 -1.29
CA THR A 27 21.63 -16.41 -0.10
C THR A 27 20.80 -16.02 1.12
N ASP A 28 21.21 -16.44 2.33
CA ASP A 28 20.54 -16.05 3.58
C ASP A 28 20.42 -14.52 3.73
N ALA A 29 21.48 -13.79 3.33
CA ALA A 29 21.46 -12.33 3.33
C ALA A 29 20.37 -11.75 2.41
N GLN A 30 20.09 -12.37 1.27
CA GLN A 30 19.00 -11.94 0.38
C GLN A 30 17.63 -12.25 0.98
N GLN A 31 17.48 -13.37 1.68
CA GLN A 31 16.23 -13.68 2.38
C GLN A 31 15.93 -12.68 3.48
N ILE A 32 16.93 -12.35 4.31
CA ILE A 32 16.81 -11.31 5.35
C ILE A 32 16.43 -9.97 4.71
N PHE A 33 17.09 -9.59 3.61
CA PHE A 33 16.80 -8.36 2.89
C PHE A 33 15.36 -8.34 2.35
N ASP A 34 14.87 -9.46 1.78
CA ASP A 34 13.51 -9.59 1.28
C ASP A 34 12.48 -9.47 2.42
N VAL A 35 12.73 -10.05 3.58
CA VAL A 35 11.86 -9.92 4.75
C VAL A 35 11.86 -8.49 5.27
N VAL A 36 13.02 -7.88 5.46
CA VAL A 36 13.11 -6.53 6.04
C VAL A 36 12.48 -5.49 5.12
N PHE A 37 12.82 -5.48 3.84
CA PHE A 37 12.38 -4.43 2.91
C PHE A 37 11.13 -4.78 2.11
N GLY A 38 10.73 -6.04 2.06
CA GLY A 38 9.51 -6.46 1.38
C GLY A 38 8.32 -6.65 2.32
N LEU A 39 8.54 -7.02 3.60
CA LEU A 39 7.46 -7.22 4.56
C LEU A 39 7.45 -6.14 5.65
N ILE A 40 8.58 -5.97 6.37
CA ILE A 40 8.60 -5.12 7.57
C ILE A 40 8.56 -3.64 7.19
N ALA A 41 9.39 -3.19 6.26
CA ALA A 41 9.50 -1.78 5.92
C ALA A 41 8.21 -1.19 5.34
N PRO A 42 7.45 -1.84 4.42
CA PRO A 42 6.16 -1.33 3.98
C PRO A 42 5.15 -1.17 5.12
N ILE A 43 5.08 -2.14 6.03
CA ILE A 43 4.19 -2.08 7.20
C ILE A 43 4.57 -0.91 8.11
N LEU A 44 5.86 -0.75 8.40
CA LEU A 44 6.35 0.36 9.21
C LEU A 44 6.11 1.72 8.56
N CYS A 45 6.28 1.84 7.24
CA CYS A 45 5.97 3.07 6.52
C CYS A 45 4.53 3.52 6.77
N PHE A 46 3.55 2.60 6.72
CA PHE A 46 2.16 2.95 7.02
C PHE A 46 1.92 3.32 8.47
N TYR A 47 2.63 2.67 9.40
CA TYR A 47 2.52 3.01 10.82
C TYR A 47 3.07 4.41 11.13
N PHE A 48 4.18 4.78 10.50
CA PHE A 48 4.84 6.07 10.72
C PHE A 48 4.29 7.19 9.85
N ASP A 49 3.58 6.90 8.74
CA ASP A 49 3.01 7.89 7.84
C ASP A 49 2.17 8.96 8.58
N PRO A 50 1.21 8.62 9.46
CA PRO A 50 0.44 9.60 10.20
C PRO A 50 1.28 10.42 11.18
N ILE A 51 2.43 9.91 11.62
CA ILE A 51 3.31 10.58 12.59
C ILE A 51 4.19 11.59 11.86
N VAL A 52 4.77 11.18 10.72
CA VAL A 52 5.72 11.99 9.94
C VAL A 52 5.00 13.12 9.20
N PHE A 53 3.81 12.87 8.66
CA PHE A 53 3.06 13.86 7.87
C PHE A 53 2.05 14.67 8.67
N LYS A 54 1.90 14.40 9.97
CA LYS A 54 1.05 15.16 10.88
C LYS A 54 1.64 16.55 11.08
N GLY A 55 1.12 17.53 10.33
CA GLY A 55 1.61 18.91 10.34
C GLY A 55 2.48 19.32 9.16
N SER A 56 2.67 18.45 8.15
CA SER A 56 3.34 18.83 6.92
C SER A 56 2.39 19.58 5.98
N PHE A 57 2.98 20.44 5.11
CA PHE A 57 2.30 21.27 4.10
C PHE A 57 1.41 20.51 3.10
N VAL A 58 1.46 19.19 3.10
CA VAL A 58 0.58 18.36 2.27
C VAL A 58 -0.77 18.31 2.98
N ARG A 59 -1.77 19.01 2.42
CA ARG A 59 -3.14 18.98 2.94
C ARG A 59 -3.54 17.54 3.23
N GLU A 60 -3.83 17.23 4.48
CA GLU A 60 -4.29 15.91 4.95
C GLU A 60 -5.38 15.28 4.06
N SER A 61 -6.20 16.10 3.40
CA SER A 61 -7.26 15.66 2.50
C SER A 61 -6.78 14.89 1.27
N THR A 62 -5.64 15.25 0.69
CA THR A 62 -5.17 14.62 -0.57
C THR A 62 -4.54 13.25 -0.34
N ILE A 63 -3.81 13.09 0.77
CA ILE A 63 -3.17 11.80 1.11
C ILE A 63 -4.23 10.79 1.58
N GLN A 64 -5.20 11.24 2.36
CA GLN A 64 -6.24 10.36 2.92
C GLN A 64 -7.16 9.76 1.86
N SER A 65 -7.38 10.43 0.72
CA SER A 65 -8.19 9.91 -0.38
C SER A 65 -7.67 8.59 -0.94
N TYR A 66 -6.36 8.44 -0.97
CA TYR A 66 -5.70 7.26 -1.53
C TYR A 66 -5.21 6.28 -0.48
N GLN A 67 -5.33 6.63 0.81
CA GLN A 67 -4.77 5.86 1.90
C GLN A 67 -5.36 4.44 1.97
N LEU A 68 -6.69 4.31 1.87
CA LEU A 68 -7.35 3.01 1.87
C LEU A 68 -6.92 2.14 0.68
N PHE A 69 -6.79 2.75 -0.50
CA PHE A 69 -6.28 2.07 -1.69
C PHE A 69 -4.84 1.60 -1.47
N ALA A 70 -3.97 2.50 -1.03
CA ALA A 70 -2.56 2.19 -0.78
C ALA A 70 -2.39 1.10 0.29
N TYR A 71 -3.15 1.16 1.39
CA TYR A 71 -3.16 0.11 2.41
C TYR A 71 -3.63 -1.23 1.84
N GLY A 72 -4.68 -1.22 1.03
CA GLY A 72 -5.19 -2.42 0.38
C GLY A 72 -4.16 -3.07 -0.54
N VAL A 73 -3.52 -2.27 -1.39
CA VAL A 73 -2.45 -2.74 -2.28
C VAL A 73 -1.31 -3.36 -1.47
N THR A 74 -0.78 -2.62 -0.49
CA THR A 74 0.34 -3.11 0.33
C THR A 74 -0.03 -4.35 1.15
N ALA A 75 -1.24 -4.43 1.67
CA ALA A 75 -1.70 -5.62 2.38
C ALA A 75 -1.70 -6.87 1.48
N VAL A 76 -2.15 -6.73 0.23
CA VAL A 76 -2.10 -7.82 -0.77
C VAL A 76 -0.65 -8.20 -1.05
N GLU A 77 0.22 -7.24 -1.34
CA GLU A 77 1.61 -7.47 -1.71
C GLU A 77 2.42 -8.13 -0.59
N VAL A 78 2.30 -7.59 0.63
CA VAL A 78 2.96 -8.15 1.82
C VAL A 78 2.46 -9.58 2.08
N SER A 79 1.16 -9.82 1.97
CA SER A 79 0.58 -11.16 2.17
C SER A 79 1.09 -12.15 1.12
N VAL A 80 1.09 -11.75 -0.15
CA VAL A 80 1.57 -12.59 -1.26
C VAL A 80 3.07 -12.85 -1.15
N LEU A 81 3.87 -11.85 -0.78
CA LEU A 81 5.30 -12.05 -0.54
C LEU A 81 5.52 -12.99 0.66
N ALA A 82 4.78 -12.84 1.75
CA ALA A 82 4.87 -13.74 2.90
C ALA A 82 4.54 -15.19 2.51
N VAL A 83 3.48 -15.39 1.74
CA VAL A 83 3.11 -16.72 1.21
C VAL A 83 4.22 -17.28 0.33
N TRP A 84 4.81 -16.47 -0.54
CA TRP A 84 5.94 -16.89 -1.38
C TRP A 84 7.18 -17.25 -0.55
N LEU A 85 7.51 -16.48 0.46
CA LEU A 85 8.68 -16.74 1.31
C LEU A 85 8.54 -18.02 2.14
N LEU A 86 7.31 -18.34 2.55
CA LEU A 86 7.01 -19.50 3.38
C LEU A 86 6.76 -20.78 2.57
N PHE A 87 6.15 -20.66 1.40
CA PHE A 87 5.62 -21.79 0.64
C PHE A 87 6.04 -21.80 -0.84
N GLY A 88 7.01 -20.97 -1.27
CA GLY A 88 7.39 -20.78 -2.67
C GLY A 88 7.60 -22.10 -3.43
N ASP A 89 8.33 -23.02 -2.81
CA ASP A 89 8.64 -24.34 -3.40
C ASP A 89 7.40 -25.26 -3.53
N ARG A 90 6.31 -24.94 -2.82
CA ARG A 90 5.06 -25.75 -2.82
C ARG A 90 3.94 -25.13 -3.65
N LEU A 91 4.14 -23.94 -4.19
CA LEU A 91 3.09 -23.20 -4.91
C LEU A 91 2.85 -23.75 -6.31
N GLY A 92 3.79 -24.47 -6.91
CA GLY A 92 3.65 -25.10 -8.22
C GLY A 92 3.03 -24.13 -9.25
N GLY A 93 1.84 -24.48 -9.74
CA GLY A 93 1.13 -23.69 -10.76
C GLY A 93 0.77 -22.26 -10.36
N TRP A 94 0.73 -21.91 -9.08
CA TRP A 94 0.44 -20.57 -8.58
C TRP A 94 1.65 -19.63 -8.59
N SER A 95 2.85 -20.14 -8.84
CA SER A 95 4.08 -19.33 -8.87
C SER A 95 4.00 -18.15 -9.82
N ARG A 96 3.48 -18.35 -11.04
CA ARG A 96 3.35 -17.27 -12.02
C ARG A 96 2.34 -16.19 -11.63
N PRO A 97 1.10 -16.50 -11.21
CA PRO A 97 0.19 -15.49 -10.65
C PRO A 97 0.78 -14.70 -9.48
N VAL A 98 1.47 -15.36 -8.55
CA VAL A 98 2.20 -14.71 -7.45
C VAL A 98 3.25 -13.74 -7.99
N GLY A 99 4.04 -14.18 -8.97
CA GLY A 99 5.01 -13.31 -9.63
C GLY A 99 4.36 -12.07 -10.27
N GLY A 100 3.20 -12.24 -10.90
CA GLY A 100 2.42 -11.15 -11.47
C GLY A 100 1.98 -10.12 -10.42
N VAL A 101 1.48 -10.58 -9.26
CA VAL A 101 1.09 -9.70 -8.13
C VAL A 101 2.30 -8.90 -7.65
N LEU A 102 3.43 -9.55 -7.38
CA LEU A 102 4.63 -8.87 -6.88
C LEU A 102 5.21 -7.88 -7.89
N ILE A 103 5.16 -8.17 -9.20
CA ILE A 103 5.61 -7.19 -10.20
C ILE A 103 4.66 -6.00 -10.27
N SER A 104 3.36 -6.21 -10.17
CA SER A 104 2.39 -5.10 -10.09
C SER A 104 2.65 -4.23 -8.85
N GLY A 105 2.95 -4.85 -7.72
CA GLY A 105 3.37 -4.19 -6.49
C GLY A 105 4.67 -3.41 -6.64
N ALA A 106 5.64 -3.97 -7.37
CA ALA A 106 6.88 -3.25 -7.66
C ALA A 106 6.63 -1.95 -8.43
N VAL A 107 5.75 -1.99 -9.44
CA VAL A 107 5.37 -0.80 -10.20
C VAL A 107 4.67 0.23 -9.30
N PHE A 108 3.74 -0.22 -8.46
CA PHE A 108 3.03 0.65 -7.52
C PHE A 108 3.98 1.29 -6.50
N SER A 109 4.85 0.49 -5.86
CA SER A 109 5.84 0.98 -4.90
C SER A 109 6.83 1.96 -5.55
N ALA A 110 7.27 1.69 -6.79
CA ALA A 110 8.10 2.61 -7.54
C ALA A 110 7.37 3.94 -7.85
N ALA A 111 6.09 3.89 -8.21
CA ALA A 111 5.28 5.08 -8.47
C ALA A 111 5.14 5.94 -7.20
N ILE A 112 4.90 5.33 -6.03
CA ILE A 112 4.92 6.04 -4.74
C ILE A 112 6.30 6.67 -4.50
N GLY A 113 7.38 5.91 -4.70
CA GLY A 113 8.74 6.42 -4.55
C GLY A 113 9.01 7.65 -5.40
N VAL A 114 8.58 7.64 -6.66
CA VAL A 114 8.69 8.81 -7.55
C VAL A 114 7.86 9.99 -7.05
N ALA A 115 6.63 9.74 -6.59
CA ALA A 115 5.75 10.80 -6.10
C ALA A 115 6.30 11.50 -4.85
N ILE A 116 6.94 10.76 -3.94
CA ILE A 116 7.52 11.32 -2.71
C ILE A 116 8.99 11.76 -2.85
N LEU A 117 9.62 11.50 -4.00
CA LEU A 117 11.04 11.80 -4.25
C LEU A 117 11.41 13.27 -3.97
N PRO A 118 10.62 14.28 -4.41
CA PRO A 118 10.95 15.68 -4.11
C PRO A 118 11.00 15.97 -2.61
N LEU A 119 10.06 15.42 -1.83
CA LEU A 119 10.01 15.58 -0.38
C LEU A 119 11.19 14.83 0.29
N SER A 120 11.57 13.68 -0.25
CA SER A 120 12.69 12.87 0.24
C SER A 120 14.01 13.61 0.06
N ILE A 121 14.22 14.27 -1.08
CA ILE A 121 15.42 15.06 -1.35
C ILE A 121 15.54 16.23 -0.38
N ILE A 122 14.43 16.96 -0.15
CA ILE A 122 14.39 18.05 0.84
C ILE A 122 14.64 17.51 2.24
N GLY A 123 14.01 16.39 2.59
CA GLY A 123 14.14 15.73 3.89
C GLY A 123 15.52 15.11 4.16
N LEU A 124 16.37 14.90 3.14
CA LEU A 124 17.74 14.41 3.33
C LEU A 124 18.56 15.37 4.21
N ILE A 125 18.30 16.65 4.14
CA ILE A 125 18.95 17.67 4.99
C ILE A 125 18.67 17.38 6.49
N LEU A 126 17.52 16.78 6.79
CA LEU A 126 17.07 16.43 8.14
C LEU A 126 17.24 14.94 8.47
N VAL A 127 17.96 14.17 7.63
CA VAL A 127 18.12 12.70 7.74
C VAL A 127 16.80 11.91 7.54
N ILE A 128 15.65 12.54 7.70
CA ILE A 128 14.31 11.93 7.56
C ILE A 128 14.06 11.51 6.10
N GLY A 129 14.65 12.20 5.13
CA GLY A 129 14.50 11.89 3.70
C GLY A 129 14.98 10.50 3.30
N ILE A 130 15.82 9.85 4.11
CA ILE A 130 16.27 8.47 3.85
C ILE A 130 15.07 7.50 3.78
N PHE A 131 14.05 7.72 4.61
CA PHE A 131 12.84 6.89 4.61
C PHE A 131 12.06 6.98 3.29
N GLY A 132 12.18 8.08 2.57
CA GLY A 132 11.54 8.25 1.25
C GLY A 132 12.12 7.36 0.15
N PHE A 133 13.28 6.74 0.36
CA PHE A 133 13.84 5.76 -0.57
C PHE A 133 13.35 4.33 -0.31
N ILE A 134 12.70 4.06 0.82
CA ILE A 134 12.17 2.73 1.15
C ILE A 134 11.26 2.18 0.05
N PRO A 135 10.32 2.94 -0.55
CA PRO A 135 9.48 2.42 -1.64
C PRO A 135 10.26 1.91 -2.85
N PHE A 136 11.39 2.53 -3.19
CA PHE A 136 12.26 2.05 -4.28
C PHE A 136 12.94 0.74 -3.92
N ILE A 137 13.39 0.59 -2.67
CA ILE A 137 14.02 -0.65 -2.18
C ILE A 137 12.96 -1.77 -2.16
N THR A 138 11.75 -1.47 -1.67
CA THR A 138 10.60 -2.39 -1.69
C THR A 138 10.24 -2.78 -3.12
N ALA A 139 10.17 -1.82 -4.04
CA ALA A 139 9.93 -2.08 -5.46
C ALA A 139 10.98 -3.03 -6.05
N PHE A 140 12.25 -2.83 -5.71
CA PHE A 140 13.33 -3.71 -6.15
C PHE A 140 13.17 -5.14 -5.59
N VAL A 141 12.80 -5.29 -4.33
CA VAL A 141 12.53 -6.60 -3.71
C VAL A 141 11.37 -7.30 -4.42
N TYR A 142 10.25 -6.62 -4.60
CA TYR A 142 9.07 -7.17 -5.27
C TYR A 142 9.35 -7.53 -6.72
N LEU A 143 10.09 -6.70 -7.45
CA LEU A 143 10.50 -6.99 -8.82
C LEU A 143 11.40 -8.23 -8.88
N ARG A 144 12.38 -8.32 -7.99
CA ARG A 144 13.32 -9.45 -7.93
C ARG A 144 12.61 -10.77 -7.61
N VAL A 145 11.81 -10.77 -6.55
CA VAL A 145 11.08 -11.96 -6.11
C VAL A 145 10.00 -12.34 -7.13
N GLY A 146 9.25 -11.36 -7.62
CA GLY A 146 8.23 -11.55 -8.64
C GLY A 146 8.78 -12.12 -9.94
N TRP A 147 9.96 -11.65 -10.37
CA TRP A 147 10.64 -12.18 -11.55
C TRP A 147 11.05 -13.65 -11.39
N ARG A 148 11.57 -14.01 -10.21
CA ARG A 148 11.88 -15.42 -9.90
C ARG A 148 10.63 -16.29 -9.92
N ALA A 149 9.54 -15.82 -9.30
CA ALA A 149 8.27 -16.53 -9.28
C ALA A 149 7.68 -16.73 -10.68
N LEU A 150 7.82 -15.74 -11.58
CA LEU A 150 7.41 -15.87 -12.98
C LEU A 150 8.25 -16.89 -13.77
N LYS A 151 9.53 -16.99 -13.46
CA LYS A 151 10.46 -17.90 -14.16
C LYS A 151 10.48 -19.31 -13.62
N SER A 152 9.83 -19.56 -12.49
CA SER A 152 9.80 -20.90 -11.88
C SER A 152 9.33 -21.94 -12.88
N GLU A 153 10.19 -22.94 -13.14
CA GLU A 153 9.94 -24.03 -14.07
C GLU A 153 8.89 -25.02 -13.59
N GLU A 154 8.64 -25.07 -12.26
CA GLU A 154 7.64 -25.94 -11.63
C GLU A 154 6.19 -25.55 -11.98
N SER A 155 5.99 -24.45 -12.69
CA SER A 155 4.66 -24.02 -13.11
C SER A 155 4.12 -24.97 -14.20
N THR A 156 3.43 -26.01 -13.78
CA THR A 156 2.69 -26.93 -14.66
C THR A 156 1.47 -26.30 -15.34
N THR A 157 1.12 -25.05 -14.97
CA THR A 157 -0.04 -24.35 -15.52
C THR A 157 0.31 -23.60 -16.81
N PRO A 158 -0.58 -23.65 -17.82
CA PRO A 158 -0.36 -22.97 -19.11
C PRO A 158 -0.60 -21.44 -19.01
N VAL A 159 -0.44 -20.84 -17.83
CA VAL A 159 -0.62 -19.39 -17.68
C VAL A 159 0.51 -18.66 -18.37
N SER A 160 0.19 -17.93 -19.42
CA SER A 160 1.16 -17.08 -20.11
C SER A 160 1.63 -15.94 -19.19
N TRP A 161 2.82 -15.40 -19.49
CA TRP A 161 3.35 -14.25 -18.76
C TRP A 161 2.41 -13.04 -18.73
N ALA A 162 1.77 -12.77 -19.88
CA ALA A 162 0.81 -11.68 -20.00
C ALA A 162 -0.40 -11.91 -19.10
N ASN A 163 -0.93 -13.13 -19.05
CA ASN A 163 -2.05 -13.47 -18.16
C ASN A 163 -1.64 -13.40 -16.69
N ALA A 164 -0.43 -13.85 -16.34
CA ALA A 164 0.07 -13.74 -14.98
C ALA A 164 0.19 -12.28 -14.53
N LEU A 165 0.71 -11.41 -15.37
CA LEU A 165 0.78 -9.96 -15.09
C LEU A 165 -0.62 -9.33 -15.01
N LEU A 166 -1.54 -9.70 -15.88
CA LEU A 166 -2.92 -9.21 -15.86
C LEU A 166 -3.64 -9.66 -14.57
N ILE A 167 -3.55 -10.93 -14.21
CA ILE A 167 -4.10 -11.46 -12.96
C ILE A 167 -3.47 -10.72 -11.77
N GLY A 168 -2.15 -10.53 -11.79
CA GLY A 168 -1.44 -9.81 -10.77
C GLY A 168 -1.93 -8.37 -10.60
N ALA A 169 -2.09 -7.64 -11.70
CA ALA A 169 -2.60 -6.28 -11.68
C ALA A 169 -4.05 -6.20 -11.15
N ILE A 170 -4.91 -7.13 -11.55
CA ILE A 170 -6.30 -7.19 -11.05
C ILE A 170 -6.32 -7.47 -9.54
N LEU A 171 -5.55 -8.43 -9.07
CA LEU A 171 -5.53 -8.79 -7.65
C LEU A 171 -4.86 -7.71 -6.79
N SER A 172 -3.71 -7.18 -7.23
CA SER A 172 -2.93 -6.20 -6.47
C SER A 172 -3.55 -4.80 -6.51
N LEU A 173 -4.03 -4.34 -7.65
CA LEU A 173 -4.52 -2.98 -7.83
C LEU A 173 -6.06 -2.92 -7.96
N GLY A 174 -6.66 -3.83 -8.70
CA GLY A 174 -8.08 -3.82 -9.02
C GLY A 174 -8.96 -4.05 -7.79
N ILE A 175 -8.68 -5.08 -7.00
CA ILE A 175 -9.46 -5.38 -5.79
C ILE A 175 -9.37 -4.23 -4.76
N PRO A 176 -8.18 -3.71 -4.39
CA PRO A 176 -8.10 -2.56 -3.51
C PRO A 176 -8.79 -1.31 -4.06
N ALA A 177 -8.72 -1.06 -5.37
CA ALA A 177 -9.39 0.05 -6.01
C ALA A 177 -10.92 -0.07 -5.89
N LEU A 178 -11.48 -1.25 -6.18
CA LEU A 178 -12.91 -1.51 -6.03
C LEU A 178 -13.36 -1.39 -4.58
N LEU A 179 -12.59 -1.91 -3.63
CA LEU A 179 -12.89 -1.80 -2.21
C LEU A 179 -12.87 -0.34 -1.75
N SER A 180 -11.85 0.42 -2.15
CA SER A 180 -11.75 1.85 -1.84
C SER A 180 -12.92 2.64 -2.40
N LEU A 181 -13.30 2.37 -3.66
CA LEU A 181 -14.45 3.00 -4.29
C LEU A 181 -15.77 2.63 -3.60
N TYR A 182 -15.94 1.37 -3.21
CA TYR A 182 -17.11 0.91 -2.46
C TYR A 182 -17.23 1.61 -1.10
N VAL A 183 -16.12 1.69 -0.35
CA VAL A 183 -16.10 2.34 0.97
C VAL A 183 -16.41 3.82 0.82
N SER A 184 -15.74 4.54 -0.08
CA SER A 184 -15.98 5.97 -0.31
C SER A 184 -17.43 6.25 -0.74
N ARG A 185 -17.97 5.51 -1.71
CA ARG A 185 -19.39 5.68 -2.13
C ARG A 185 -20.36 5.38 -1.00
N THR A 186 -20.08 4.38 -0.17
CA THR A 186 -20.94 4.03 0.97
C THR A 186 -20.85 5.12 2.03
N ALA A 187 -19.66 5.66 2.30
CA ALA A 187 -19.45 6.76 3.23
C ALA A 187 -20.17 8.03 2.78
N SER A 188 -19.94 8.48 1.54
CA SER A 188 -20.57 9.70 1.00
C SER A 188 -22.12 9.61 1.02
N ARG A 189 -22.69 8.48 0.56
CA ARG A 189 -24.16 8.28 0.63
C ARG A 189 -24.69 8.28 2.05
N SER A 190 -23.97 7.67 2.99
CA SER A 190 -24.40 7.63 4.38
C SER A 190 -24.34 9.00 5.04
N VAL A 191 -23.33 9.81 4.72
CA VAL A 191 -23.23 11.21 5.17
C VAL A 191 -24.37 12.04 4.61
N GLU A 192 -24.71 11.89 3.34
CA GLU A 192 -25.87 12.57 2.73
C GLU A 192 -27.19 12.24 3.45
N VAL A 193 -27.37 10.96 3.81
CA VAL A 193 -28.55 10.54 4.61
C VAL A 193 -28.54 11.13 6.01
N ILE A 194 -27.38 11.27 6.66
CA ILE A 194 -27.26 11.92 7.97
C ILE A 194 -27.63 13.40 7.87
N LEU A 195 -27.27 14.08 6.78
CA LEU A 195 -27.52 15.49 6.57
C LEU A 195 -28.98 15.80 6.22
N HIS A 196 -29.59 14.96 5.39
CA HIS A 196 -30.90 15.28 4.76
C HIS A 196 -32.01 14.27 5.06
N GLY A 197 -31.68 13.13 5.68
CA GLY A 197 -32.65 12.08 5.99
C GLY A 197 -33.45 12.33 7.27
N SER A 198 -34.44 11.47 7.49
CA SER A 198 -35.17 11.44 8.77
C SER A 198 -34.25 10.97 9.92
N PRO A 199 -34.57 11.29 11.19
CA PRO A 199 -33.77 10.86 12.34
C PRO A 199 -33.54 9.34 12.39
N GLN A 200 -34.52 8.53 12.00
CA GLN A 200 -34.37 7.07 11.92
C GLN A 200 -33.39 6.65 10.83
N GLN A 201 -33.47 7.28 9.64
CA GLN A 201 -32.56 7.01 8.53
C GLN A 201 -31.13 7.43 8.88
N ALA A 202 -30.96 8.56 9.56
CA ALA A 202 -29.64 9.03 10.03
C ALA A 202 -29.00 8.05 11.00
N GLN A 203 -29.76 7.47 11.97
CA GLN A 203 -29.25 6.44 12.87
C GLN A 203 -28.79 5.18 12.13
N VAL A 204 -29.56 4.72 11.14
CA VAL A 204 -29.18 3.56 10.31
C VAL A 204 -27.92 3.87 9.50
N ALA A 205 -27.81 5.07 8.93
CA ALA A 205 -26.63 5.50 8.18
C ALA A 205 -25.38 5.58 9.08
N LEU A 206 -25.52 6.11 10.30
CA LEU A 206 -24.46 6.14 11.31
C LEU A 206 -23.98 4.73 11.68
N ALA A 207 -24.94 3.80 11.92
CA ALA A 207 -24.60 2.41 12.21
C ALA A 207 -23.89 1.71 11.05
N ARG A 208 -24.22 2.07 9.80
CA ARG A 208 -23.56 1.57 8.59
C ARG A 208 -22.12 2.11 8.48
N LEU A 209 -21.91 3.42 8.71
CA LEU A 209 -20.58 4.02 8.70
C LEU A 209 -19.66 3.38 9.74
N ARG A 210 -20.15 3.12 10.95
CA ARG A 210 -19.36 2.47 12.02
C ARG A 210 -18.88 1.05 11.68
N LYS A 211 -19.52 0.37 10.71
CA LYS A 211 -19.10 -0.95 10.24
C LYS A 211 -18.02 -0.90 9.16
N LEU A 212 -17.74 0.28 8.60
CA LEU A 212 -16.65 0.42 7.63
C LEU A 212 -15.31 0.29 8.35
N PRO A 213 -14.34 -0.41 7.77
CA PRO A 213 -13.01 -0.61 8.37
C PRO A 213 -12.25 0.70 8.52
N ILE A 214 -12.44 1.62 7.60
CA ILE A 214 -11.86 2.96 7.58
C ILE A 214 -12.89 3.88 6.94
N ILE A 215 -13.08 5.08 7.49
CA ILE A 215 -13.89 6.12 6.87
C ILE A 215 -12.92 7.20 6.37
N PRO A 216 -12.82 7.43 5.06
CA PRO A 216 -11.97 8.50 4.54
C PRO A 216 -12.47 9.85 5.08
N ARG A 217 -11.57 10.63 5.68
CA ARG A 217 -11.94 11.91 6.32
C ARG A 217 -12.56 12.91 5.34
N GLN A 218 -12.14 12.88 4.09
CA GLN A 218 -12.73 13.68 3.02
C GLN A 218 -14.24 13.42 2.84
N ASP A 219 -14.69 12.17 3.04
CA ASP A 219 -16.10 11.81 2.94
C ASP A 219 -16.92 12.34 4.13
N LEU A 220 -16.26 12.78 5.21
CA LEU A 220 -16.86 13.45 6.37
C LEU A 220 -16.81 14.98 6.28
N GLU A 221 -16.12 15.56 5.30
CA GLU A 221 -16.03 17.01 5.12
C GLU A 221 -17.40 17.70 4.98
N PRO A 222 -18.42 17.11 4.29
CA PRO A 222 -19.75 17.69 4.28
C PRO A 222 -20.39 17.81 5.66
N LEU A 223 -20.09 16.93 6.62
CA LEU A 223 -20.55 17.05 8.00
C LEU A 223 -19.94 18.26 8.70
N LEU A 224 -18.63 18.53 8.46
CA LEU A 224 -17.94 19.72 8.99
C LEU A 224 -18.55 21.01 8.42
N GLN A 225 -18.76 21.04 7.11
CA GLN A 225 -19.36 22.20 6.42
C GLN A 225 -20.78 22.46 6.93
N ALA A 226 -21.60 21.40 7.06
CA ALA A 226 -22.95 21.51 7.60
C ALA A 226 -22.96 22.00 9.04
N TYR A 227 -22.05 21.51 9.89
CA TYR A 227 -21.89 21.99 11.27
C TYR A 227 -21.53 23.46 11.35
N MET A 228 -20.61 23.94 10.49
CA MET A 228 -20.24 25.37 10.46
C MET A 228 -21.39 26.26 9.99
N ALA A 229 -22.20 25.78 9.06
CA ALA A 229 -23.32 26.54 8.50
C ALA A 229 -24.60 26.49 9.37
N GLU A 230 -24.70 25.50 10.30
CA GLU A 230 -25.91 25.26 11.09
C GLU A 230 -26.12 26.32 12.17
N LYS A 231 -27.34 26.86 12.23
CA LYS A 231 -27.75 27.87 13.21
C LYS A 231 -28.60 27.27 14.35
N ASP A 232 -29.27 26.15 14.10
CA ASP A 232 -30.06 25.46 15.12
C ASP A 232 -29.13 24.72 16.09
N ALA A 233 -29.13 25.14 17.36
CA ALA A 233 -28.27 24.59 18.40
C ALA A 233 -28.48 23.08 18.59
N LYS A 234 -29.71 22.57 18.52
CA LYS A 234 -30.03 21.16 18.68
C LYS A 234 -29.46 20.31 17.55
N ARG A 235 -29.60 20.80 16.32
CA ARG A 235 -29.09 20.13 15.13
C ARG A 235 -27.56 20.18 15.08
N LYS A 236 -26.98 21.30 15.48
CA LYS A 236 -25.54 21.46 15.61
C LYS A 236 -24.95 20.44 16.59
N GLU A 237 -25.58 20.24 17.76
CA GLU A 237 -25.17 19.21 18.73
C GLU A 237 -25.28 17.80 18.15
N THR A 238 -26.34 17.48 17.40
CA THR A 238 -26.49 16.19 16.74
C THR A 238 -25.38 15.93 15.71
N LEU A 239 -24.98 16.94 14.94
CA LEU A 239 -23.89 16.83 13.97
C LEU A 239 -22.54 16.63 14.70
N LYS A 240 -22.32 17.34 15.82
CA LYS A 240 -21.14 17.19 16.66
C LYS A 240 -21.01 15.78 17.21
N ASP A 241 -22.09 15.26 17.79
CA ASP A 241 -22.14 13.89 18.32
C ASP A 241 -21.92 12.86 17.24
N SER A 242 -22.52 13.04 16.05
CA SER A 242 -22.35 12.15 14.91
C SER A 242 -20.89 12.11 14.46
N TYR A 243 -20.23 13.26 14.34
CA TYR A 243 -18.83 13.36 13.98
C TYR A 243 -17.92 12.70 15.01
N ARG A 244 -18.17 12.99 16.31
CA ARG A 244 -17.42 12.39 17.43
C ARG A 244 -17.57 10.87 17.47
N LEU A 245 -18.76 10.34 17.22
CA LEU A 245 -19.01 8.90 17.16
C LEU A 245 -18.28 8.20 16.01
N LEU A 246 -18.05 8.90 14.89
CA LEU A 246 -17.39 8.34 13.71
C LEU A 246 -15.87 8.45 13.78
N THR A 247 -15.35 9.53 14.33
CA THR A 247 -13.90 9.84 14.30
C THR A 247 -13.22 9.70 15.66
N GLY A 248 -13.97 9.72 16.75
CA GLY A 248 -13.43 9.83 18.11
C GLY A 248 -12.92 11.24 18.44
N GLU A 249 -12.97 12.19 17.51
CA GLU A 249 -12.46 13.55 17.65
C GLU A 249 -13.59 14.57 17.88
N ASP A 250 -13.28 15.65 18.59
CA ASP A 250 -14.22 16.78 18.72
C ASP A 250 -14.17 17.63 17.43
N ILE A 251 -15.34 17.93 16.87
CA ILE A 251 -15.49 18.70 15.63
C ILE A 251 -14.94 20.13 15.77
N ASP A 252 -15.10 20.76 16.93
CA ASP A 252 -14.62 22.12 17.18
C ASP A 252 -13.09 22.17 17.18
N ARG A 253 -12.45 21.13 17.76
CA ARG A 253 -11.00 20.99 17.73
C ARG A 253 -10.49 20.79 16.30
N ARG A 254 -11.23 20.03 15.49
CA ARG A 254 -10.87 19.81 14.08
C ARG A 254 -10.95 21.09 13.25
N ILE A 255 -12.00 21.88 13.45
CA ILE A 255 -12.18 23.17 12.77
C ILE A 255 -11.08 24.16 13.16
N ALA A 256 -10.68 24.20 14.44
CA ALA A 256 -9.57 25.03 14.89
C ALA A 256 -8.27 24.70 14.15
N ILE A 257 -7.94 23.40 13.99
CA ILE A 257 -6.74 22.95 13.25
C ILE A 257 -6.79 23.33 11.74
N LEU A 258 -7.98 23.40 11.16
CA LEU A 258 -8.12 23.75 9.72
C LEU A 258 -8.02 25.27 9.46
N ASN A 259 -8.23 26.10 10.48
CA ASN A 259 -8.18 27.55 10.40
C ASN A 259 -6.80 28.12 10.77
N ASP A 260 -5.94 27.34 11.43
CA ASP A 260 -4.53 27.66 11.72
C ASP A 260 -3.64 27.26 10.51
#